data_c31bbad84afb64ea7ce1aa383cc1b769
#
_entry.id   c31bbad84afb64ea7ce1aa383cc1b769
#
_cell.length_a   1.000
_cell.length_b   1.000
_cell.length_c   1.000
_cell.angle_alpha   90.00
_cell.angle_beta   90.00
_cell.angle_gamma   90.00
#
_symmetry.space_group_name_H-M   'P 1'
#
loop_
_entity.id
_entity.type
_entity.pdbx_description
1 polymer ?
#
loop_
_entity_poly.entity_id
_entity_poly.type
_entity_poly.pdbx_seq_one_letter_code
_entity_poly.pdbx_strand_id
1 'polypeptide(L)'
;MSCKEEFIEIFKEKVTRPGADALLNYLENKSDFFTAPASARYHLACEGGLCEHSLNVYHCLVDYLQRERVQELYGLEYPAESVALVSLLHDVCKTGCYREGSRNVKGPDGKWQAVPTFFYEDPLPYGHGEKSVYIANGFIRLT
;
A
#
# COMPACT_ATOMS: atom_id res chain seq x y z
N MET A 1 -11.89 13.51 -5.54
CA MET A 1 -11.89 12.15 -4.93
C MET A 1 -10.59 11.98 -4.15
N SER A 2 -10.69 11.57 -2.89
CA SER A 2 -9.51 11.28 -2.09
C SER A 2 -8.90 9.93 -2.46
N CYS A 3 -7.61 9.71 -2.15
CA CYS A 3 -6.96 8.40 -2.36
C CYS A 3 -7.73 7.26 -1.72
N LYS A 4 -8.27 7.47 -0.51
CA LYS A 4 -9.09 6.48 0.17
C LYS A 4 -10.35 6.13 -0.61
N GLU A 5 -11.08 7.12 -1.10
CA GLU A 5 -12.31 6.90 -1.89
C GLU A 5 -12.01 6.16 -3.18
N GLU A 6 -10.97 6.57 -3.88
CA GLU A 6 -10.52 5.90 -5.12
C GLU A 6 -10.11 4.44 -4.87
N PHE A 7 -9.33 4.19 -3.83
CA PHE A 7 -8.95 2.82 -3.45
C PHE A 7 -10.16 1.94 -3.18
N ILE A 8 -11.12 2.44 -2.40
CA ILE A 8 -12.34 1.71 -2.05
C ILE A 8 -13.17 1.40 -3.30
N GLU A 9 -13.31 2.38 -4.20
CA GLU A 9 -14.05 2.21 -5.45
C GLU A 9 -13.42 1.12 -6.33
N ILE A 10 -12.11 1.20 -6.57
CA ILE A 10 -11.39 0.20 -7.36
C ILE A 10 -11.47 -1.17 -6.69
N PHE A 11 -11.27 -1.24 -5.39
CA PHE A 11 -11.31 -2.51 -4.66
C PHE A 11 -12.68 -3.18 -4.77
N LYS A 12 -13.77 -2.43 -4.53
CA LYS A 12 -15.14 -2.95 -4.65
C LYS A 12 -15.51 -3.37 -6.08
N GLU A 13 -15.03 -2.63 -7.06
CA GLU A 13 -15.29 -2.95 -8.48
C GLU A 13 -14.55 -4.20 -8.94
N LYS A 14 -13.28 -4.34 -8.57
CA LYS A 14 -12.39 -5.36 -9.13
C LYS A 14 -12.29 -6.62 -8.28
N VAL A 15 -12.40 -6.51 -6.95
CA VAL A 15 -12.20 -7.65 -6.04
C VAL A 15 -13.55 -8.21 -5.61
N THR A 16 -13.90 -9.36 -6.16
CA THR A 16 -15.24 -9.97 -5.99
C THR A 16 -15.21 -11.32 -5.27
N ARG A 17 -14.04 -11.86 -4.97
CA ARG A 17 -13.93 -13.15 -4.28
C ARG A 17 -14.45 -13.10 -2.84
N PRO A 18 -14.93 -14.23 -2.29
CA PRO A 18 -15.43 -14.29 -0.91
C PRO A 18 -14.39 -13.76 0.10
N GLY A 19 -14.86 -12.96 1.05
CA GLY A 19 -14.01 -12.32 2.06
C GLY A 19 -13.50 -10.93 1.70
N ALA A 20 -13.73 -10.47 0.47
CA ALA A 20 -13.30 -9.13 0.03
C ALA A 20 -13.88 -8.01 0.91
N ASP A 21 -15.16 -8.07 1.27
CA ASP A 21 -15.78 -7.08 2.14
C ASP A 21 -15.19 -7.08 3.55
N ALA A 22 -14.86 -8.25 4.08
CA ALA A 22 -14.22 -8.39 5.39
C ALA A 22 -12.79 -7.80 5.37
N LEU A 23 -12.03 -8.04 4.30
CA LEU A 23 -10.71 -7.45 4.12
C LEU A 23 -10.79 -5.93 4.04
N LEU A 24 -11.69 -5.39 3.23
CA LEU A 24 -11.86 -3.94 3.10
C LEU A 24 -12.26 -3.31 4.45
N ASN A 25 -13.18 -3.94 5.18
CA ASN A 25 -13.57 -3.48 6.51
C ASN A 25 -12.38 -3.50 7.50
N TYR A 26 -11.53 -4.52 7.43
CA TYR A 26 -10.30 -4.55 8.22
C TYR A 26 -9.38 -3.38 7.88
N LEU A 27 -9.13 -3.11 6.61
CA LEU A 27 -8.29 -2.00 6.17
C LEU A 27 -8.84 -0.64 6.62
N GLU A 28 -10.16 -0.45 6.57
CA GLU A 28 -10.81 0.82 6.93
C GLU A 28 -10.90 1.04 8.44
N ASN A 29 -11.26 0.01 9.21
CA ASN A 29 -11.73 0.19 10.58
C ASN A 29 -10.85 -0.50 11.64
N LYS A 30 -9.96 -1.41 11.24
CA LYS A 30 -9.14 -2.20 12.15
C LYS A 30 -7.65 -2.13 11.88
N SER A 31 -7.25 -1.33 10.91
CA SER A 31 -5.85 -1.09 10.57
C SER A 31 -5.61 0.39 10.32
N ASP A 32 -4.35 0.77 10.20
CA ASP A 32 -3.93 2.13 9.86
C ASP A 32 -3.61 2.29 8.36
N PHE A 33 -4.06 1.36 7.51
CA PHE A 33 -3.72 1.33 6.09
C PHE A 33 -3.95 2.68 5.39
N PHE A 34 -5.06 3.34 5.68
CA PHE A 34 -5.43 4.61 5.04
C PHE A 34 -4.77 5.84 5.66
N THR A 35 -4.07 5.70 6.77
CA THR A 35 -3.37 6.80 7.46
C THR A 35 -1.86 6.60 7.51
N ALA A 36 -1.39 5.36 7.41
CA ALA A 36 0.02 5.03 7.46
C ALA A 36 0.82 5.67 6.31
N PRO A 37 2.10 6.02 6.54
CA PRO A 37 3.00 6.42 5.47
C PRO A 37 3.45 5.21 4.65
N ALA A 38 3.94 5.45 3.42
CA ALA A 38 4.55 4.42 2.60
C ALA A 38 5.99 4.10 3.01
N SER A 39 6.67 5.04 3.63
CA SER A 39 8.02 4.88 4.17
C SER A 39 8.23 5.79 5.38
N ALA A 40 9.31 5.54 6.12
CA ALA A 40 9.66 6.38 7.27
C ALA A 40 10.23 7.75 6.86
N ARG A 41 11.01 7.80 5.77
CA ARG A 41 11.79 9.00 5.39
C ARG A 41 11.92 9.23 3.89
N TYR A 42 11.45 8.32 3.06
CA TYR A 42 11.68 8.34 1.61
C TYR A 42 10.40 8.75 0.87
N HIS A 43 9.91 7.89 -0.02
CA HIS A 43 8.71 8.18 -0.79
C HIS A 43 7.45 8.19 0.09
N LEU A 44 6.61 9.21 -0.08
CA LEU A 44 5.32 9.32 0.60
C LEU A 44 5.40 9.06 2.13
N ALA A 45 6.42 9.64 2.77
CA ALA A 45 6.60 9.62 4.22
C ALA A 45 5.65 10.64 4.89
N CYS A 46 4.36 10.48 4.66
CA CYS A 46 3.29 11.35 5.12
C CYS A 46 2.02 10.55 5.43
N GLU A 47 1.10 11.16 6.15
CA GLU A 47 -0.20 10.56 6.40
C GLU A 47 -0.91 10.20 5.09
N GLY A 48 -1.42 8.98 5.00
CA GLY A 48 -2.09 8.46 3.80
C GLY A 48 -1.15 7.99 2.68
N GLY A 49 0.17 8.12 2.88
CA GLY A 49 1.17 7.78 1.88
C GLY A 49 1.13 6.32 1.44
N LEU A 50 0.80 5.38 2.33
CA LEU A 50 0.68 3.96 1.97
C LEU A 50 -0.45 3.71 0.96
N CYS A 51 -1.60 4.31 1.18
CA CYS A 51 -2.73 4.22 0.26
C CYS A 51 -2.40 4.85 -1.10
N GLU A 52 -1.83 6.05 -1.10
CA GLU A 52 -1.42 6.74 -2.33
C GLU A 52 -0.39 5.93 -3.11
N HIS A 53 0.61 5.37 -2.44
CA HIS A 53 1.61 4.50 -3.05
C HIS A 53 0.96 3.27 -3.70
N SER A 54 0.05 2.62 -3.00
CA SER A 54 -0.65 1.44 -3.51
C SER A 54 -1.48 1.76 -4.76
N LEU A 55 -2.14 2.92 -4.81
CA LEU A 55 -2.84 3.40 -6.01
C LEU A 55 -1.88 3.69 -7.15
N ASN A 56 -0.75 4.33 -6.88
CA ASN A 56 0.25 4.62 -7.91
C ASN A 56 0.78 3.32 -8.53
N VAL A 57 1.03 2.30 -7.72
CA VAL A 57 1.46 0.98 -8.22
C VAL A 57 0.36 0.33 -9.07
N TYR A 58 -0.91 0.42 -8.63
CA TYR A 58 -2.04 -0.08 -9.42
C TYR A 58 -2.12 0.58 -10.79
N HIS A 59 -2.09 1.91 -10.85
CA HIS A 59 -2.18 2.65 -12.11
C HIS A 59 -0.98 2.38 -13.02
N CYS A 60 0.23 2.31 -12.46
CA CYS A 60 1.42 1.97 -13.23
C CYS A 60 1.34 0.55 -13.81
N LEU A 61 0.85 -0.42 -13.04
CA LEU A 61 0.71 -1.80 -13.53
C LEU A 61 -0.34 -1.90 -14.63
N VAL A 62 -1.50 -1.25 -14.45
CA VAL A 62 -2.56 -1.22 -15.49
C VAL A 62 -2.04 -0.59 -16.76
N ASP A 63 -1.37 0.57 -16.67
CA ASP A 63 -0.78 1.26 -17.82
C ASP A 63 0.26 0.38 -18.54
N TYR A 64 1.15 -0.25 -17.77
CA TYR A 64 2.18 -1.14 -18.30
C TYR A 64 1.56 -2.31 -19.10
N LEU A 65 0.56 -2.97 -18.52
CA LEU A 65 -0.09 -4.12 -19.15
C LEU A 65 -0.89 -3.77 -20.42
N GLN A 66 -1.32 -2.50 -20.56
CA GLN A 66 -2.05 -2.02 -21.73
C GLN A 66 -1.13 -1.54 -22.87
N ARG A 67 0.17 -1.41 -22.63
CA ARG A 67 1.10 -0.92 -23.66
C ARG A 67 1.21 -1.91 -24.81
N GLU A 68 1.02 -1.41 -26.02
CA GLU A 68 1.12 -2.21 -27.26
C GLU A 68 2.44 -3.00 -27.32
N ARG A 69 3.56 -2.33 -27.04
CA ARG A 69 4.88 -2.96 -27.07
C ARG A 69 5.02 -4.11 -26.07
N VAL A 70 4.43 -3.97 -24.88
CA VAL A 70 4.43 -5.02 -23.85
C VAL A 70 3.62 -6.22 -24.34
N GLN A 71 2.45 -5.99 -24.94
CA GLN A 71 1.61 -7.06 -25.48
C GLN A 71 2.28 -7.77 -26.66
N GLU A 72 2.90 -7.04 -27.57
CA GLU A 72 3.64 -7.62 -28.72
C GLU A 72 4.80 -8.50 -28.29
N LEU A 73 5.57 -8.09 -27.27
CA LEU A 73 6.78 -8.80 -26.86
C LEU A 73 6.50 -9.93 -25.86
N TYR A 74 5.55 -9.75 -24.95
CA TYR A 74 5.36 -10.65 -23.82
C TYR A 74 3.98 -11.29 -23.76
N GLY A 75 2.97 -10.72 -24.42
CA GLY A 75 1.61 -11.25 -24.42
C GLY A 75 1.01 -11.40 -23.01
N LEU A 76 1.28 -10.45 -22.11
CA LEU A 76 0.86 -10.56 -20.72
C LEU A 76 -0.64 -10.28 -20.57
N GLU A 77 -1.36 -11.30 -20.12
CA GLU A 77 -2.78 -11.21 -19.78
C GLU A 77 -3.01 -11.71 -18.37
N TYR A 78 -3.64 -10.88 -17.54
CA TYR A 78 -4.01 -11.23 -16.17
C TYR A 78 -5.43 -10.78 -15.88
N PRO A 79 -6.20 -11.54 -15.06
CA PRO A 79 -7.52 -11.11 -14.61
C PRO A 79 -7.43 -9.74 -13.89
N ALA A 80 -8.41 -8.87 -14.15
CA ALA A 80 -8.45 -7.55 -13.52
C ALA A 80 -8.42 -7.62 -11.97
N GLU A 81 -9.06 -8.64 -11.39
CA GLU A 81 -9.01 -8.91 -9.95
C GLU A 81 -7.59 -9.19 -9.47
N SER A 82 -6.83 -10.02 -10.19
CA SER A 82 -5.43 -10.32 -9.83
C SER A 82 -4.55 -9.08 -9.90
N VAL A 83 -4.72 -8.25 -10.93
CA VAL A 83 -4.00 -6.98 -11.06
C VAL A 83 -4.31 -6.05 -9.89
N ALA A 84 -5.57 -5.92 -9.50
CA ALA A 84 -5.98 -5.12 -8.35
C ALA A 84 -5.39 -5.66 -7.04
N LEU A 85 -5.50 -6.96 -6.79
CA LEU A 85 -5.00 -7.59 -5.56
C LEU A 85 -3.49 -7.42 -5.39
N VAL A 86 -2.69 -7.74 -6.41
CA VAL A 86 -1.23 -7.68 -6.27
C VAL A 86 -0.74 -6.25 -6.13
N SER A 87 -1.35 -5.29 -6.79
CA SER A 87 -0.92 -3.89 -6.74
C SER A 87 -1.42 -3.15 -5.49
N LEU A 88 -2.70 -3.27 -5.18
CA LEU A 88 -3.29 -2.56 -4.04
C LEU A 88 -2.84 -3.13 -2.68
N LEU A 89 -2.50 -4.41 -2.62
CA LEU A 89 -2.15 -5.10 -1.37
C LEU A 89 -0.67 -5.45 -1.24
N HIS A 90 0.19 -5.09 -2.21
CA HIS A 90 1.61 -5.51 -2.18
C HIS A 90 2.35 -5.04 -0.92
N ASP A 91 1.98 -3.90 -0.38
CA ASP A 91 2.57 -3.29 0.81
C ASP A 91 1.63 -3.30 2.03
N VAL A 92 0.58 -4.10 2.03
CA VAL A 92 -0.33 -4.23 3.19
C VAL A 92 0.42 -4.70 4.45
N CYS A 93 1.58 -5.33 4.29
CA CYS A 93 2.48 -5.69 5.36
C CYS A 93 2.96 -4.51 6.22
N LYS A 94 2.89 -3.29 5.69
CA LYS A 94 3.32 -2.08 6.39
C LYS A 94 2.29 -1.54 7.38
N THR A 95 1.09 -2.11 7.43
CA THR A 95 0.10 -1.72 8.43
C THR A 95 0.59 -2.02 9.85
N GLY A 96 0.42 -1.05 10.75
CA GLY A 96 0.86 -1.18 12.13
C GLY A 96 2.38 -1.12 12.35
N CYS A 97 3.14 -0.73 11.34
CA CYS A 97 4.61 -0.72 11.39
C CYS A 97 5.22 0.67 11.61
N TYR A 98 4.42 1.72 11.57
CA TYR A 98 4.94 3.08 11.71
C TYR A 98 4.43 3.75 12.98
N ARG A 99 5.34 4.45 13.65
CA ARG A 99 5.06 5.27 14.82
C ARG A 99 5.52 6.69 14.55
N GLU A 100 4.68 7.66 14.91
CA GLU A 100 5.01 9.07 14.83
C GLU A 100 6.00 9.45 15.95
N GLY A 101 6.90 10.37 15.65
CA GLY A 101 7.85 10.93 16.59
C GLY A 101 8.56 12.12 16.01
N SER A 102 9.69 12.48 16.57
CA SER A 102 10.53 13.58 16.08
C SER A 102 12.00 13.18 16.08
N ARG A 103 12.77 13.81 15.21
CA ARG A 103 14.23 13.70 15.16
C ARG A 103 14.84 15.08 15.14
N ASN A 104 16.05 15.20 15.65
CA ASN A 104 16.80 16.43 15.61
C ASN A 104 17.58 16.55 14.30
N VAL A 105 17.41 17.68 13.62
CA VAL A 105 18.09 18.00 12.36
C VAL A 105 18.76 19.35 12.51
N LYS A 106 19.99 19.47 12.02
CA LYS A 106 20.72 20.74 12.01
C LYS A 106 20.22 21.58 10.84
N GLY A 107 19.65 22.75 11.17
CA GLY A 107 19.16 23.71 10.17
C GLY A 107 20.29 24.46 9.43
N PRO A 108 19.95 25.25 8.39
CA PRO A 108 20.90 26.04 7.63
C PRO A 108 21.65 27.09 8.51
N ASP A 109 21.04 27.52 9.60
CA ASP A 109 21.60 28.43 10.58
C ASP A 109 22.56 27.76 11.60
N GLY A 110 22.78 26.44 11.45
CA GLY A 110 23.61 25.63 12.34
C GLY A 110 22.94 25.25 13.66
N LYS A 111 21.67 25.58 13.86
CA LYS A 111 20.91 25.24 15.07
C LYS A 111 20.16 23.91 14.87
N TRP A 112 20.07 23.16 15.97
CA TRP A 112 19.31 21.91 16.00
C TRP A 112 17.81 22.20 16.11
N GLN A 113 17.03 21.53 15.28
CA GLN A 113 15.57 21.63 15.26
C GLN A 113 14.97 20.22 15.34
N ALA A 114 13.88 20.10 16.11
CA ALA A 114 13.08 18.89 16.11
C ALA A 114 12.13 18.91 14.91
N VAL A 115 12.19 17.88 14.07
CA VAL A 115 11.29 17.72 12.91
C VAL A 115 10.45 16.48 13.08
N PRO A 116 9.15 16.51 12.69
CA PRO A 116 8.30 15.31 12.68
C PRO A 116 8.90 14.23 11.80
N THR A 117 8.81 12.99 12.26
CA THR A 117 9.28 11.83 11.51
C THR A 117 8.49 10.59 11.87
N PHE A 118 8.52 9.58 10.99
CA PHE A 118 8.01 8.25 11.28
C PHE A 118 9.16 7.32 11.64
N PHE A 119 8.92 6.43 12.59
CA PHE A 119 9.82 5.34 12.94
C PHE A 119 9.20 4.02 12.51
N TYR A 120 10.00 3.18 11.87
CA TYR A 120 9.58 1.86 11.45
C TYR A 120 9.87 0.85 12.58
N GLU A 121 8.81 0.22 13.07
CA GLU A 121 8.86 -0.88 14.03
C GLU A 121 7.90 -1.98 13.58
N ASP A 122 8.44 -3.06 13.05
CA ASP A 122 7.62 -4.18 12.62
C ASP A 122 7.46 -5.20 13.75
N PRO A 123 6.24 -5.37 14.31
CA PRO A 123 6.00 -6.35 15.37
C PRO A 123 6.07 -7.80 14.87
N LEU A 124 5.99 -8.02 13.57
CA LEU A 124 6.11 -9.33 12.93
C LEU A 124 7.09 -9.23 11.75
N PRO A 125 8.40 -9.29 12.01
CA PRO A 125 9.43 -9.12 10.98
C PRO A 125 9.49 -10.33 10.03
N TYR A 126 8.54 -10.40 9.14
CA TYR A 126 8.40 -11.38 8.07
C TYR A 126 8.73 -10.70 6.74
N GLY A 127 9.14 -11.36 5.70
CA GLY A 127 9.37 -10.74 4.40
C GLY A 127 8.14 -9.95 3.91
N HIS A 128 8.33 -8.85 3.17
CA HIS A 128 7.20 -8.00 2.74
C HIS A 128 6.14 -8.77 1.95
N GLY A 129 6.57 -9.60 0.99
CA GLY A 129 5.66 -10.41 0.20
C GLY A 129 4.93 -11.44 1.06
N GLU A 130 5.65 -12.18 1.87
CA GLU A 130 5.12 -13.24 2.73
C GLU A 130 4.15 -12.69 3.77
N LYS A 131 4.47 -11.57 4.40
CA LYS A 131 3.60 -10.91 5.38
C LYS A 131 2.34 -10.36 4.72
N SER A 132 2.44 -9.76 3.53
CA SER A 132 1.28 -9.26 2.79
C SER A 132 0.35 -10.41 2.39
N VAL A 133 0.89 -11.52 1.93
CA VAL A 133 0.11 -12.74 1.64
C VAL A 133 -0.54 -13.30 2.92
N TYR A 134 0.19 -13.34 4.02
CA TYR A 134 -0.34 -13.78 5.31
C TYR A 134 -1.56 -12.95 5.75
N ILE A 135 -1.46 -11.63 5.67
CA ILE A 135 -2.56 -10.74 6.05
C ILE A 135 -3.76 -10.93 5.10
N ALA A 136 -3.53 -10.91 3.80
CA ALA A 136 -4.60 -11.07 2.81
C ALA A 136 -5.30 -12.43 2.92
N ASN A 137 -4.55 -13.52 3.12
CA ASN A 137 -5.10 -14.87 3.29
C ASN A 137 -5.93 -15.04 4.57
N GLY A 138 -5.81 -14.13 5.53
CA GLY A 138 -6.70 -14.11 6.69
C GLY A 138 -8.16 -13.78 6.34
N PHE A 139 -8.42 -13.23 5.17
CA PHE A 139 -9.74 -12.76 4.72
C PHE A 139 -10.21 -13.39 3.41
N ILE A 140 -9.31 -13.47 2.43
CA ILE A 140 -9.60 -13.97 1.09
C ILE A 140 -8.67 -15.14 0.75
N ARG A 141 -9.13 -16.00 -0.14
CA ARG A 141 -8.29 -17.07 -0.69
C ARG A 141 -7.59 -16.58 -1.95
N LEU A 142 -6.25 -16.58 -1.95
CA LEU A 142 -5.46 -16.07 -3.07
C LEU A 142 -5.31 -17.09 -4.21
N THR A 143 -5.45 -18.36 -3.93
CA THR A 143 -5.41 -19.43 -4.96
C THR A 143 -6.53 -20.44 -4.77
#